data_ed26e105a5f3f72bb5871b12cf7e8d19
#
_entry.id   ed26e105a5f3f72bb5871b12cf7e8d19
#
_cell.length_a   1.000
_cell.length_b   1.000
_cell.length_c   1.000
_cell.angle_alpha   90.00
_cell.angle_beta   90.00
_cell.angle_gamma   90.00
#
_symmetry.space_group_name_H-M   'P 1'
#
loop_
_entity.id
_entity.type
_entity.pdbx_description
1 polymer ?
#
loop_
_entity_poly.entity_id
_entity_poly.type
_entity_poly.pdbx_seq_one_letter_code
_entity_poly.pdbx_strand_id
1 'polypeptide(L)'
;MRKLIFYLHEQPKSHLIVLGFLTLVLLGIVEHLIGPGFFFSIFYFIPIFLVLFFTERKIGIMLSIASAGAWLLSNYFYRALVFTSPHPVIPWWNTGISLITFLLTTFILSSVRSALEQEKKLARLDPLTGIANRRFFLELIGAEMNRAIRYKHSFTIVQFDLDNFKTVNDHFGHNRGDTILRLVAKTTQGNIRATDTVARLGGDEFAILLPETGPESAYMVIEKVQKLNLDVMKKEGWPITLSTGVVSFISPPTTVDKILKLSDVLMYKAKNGGKNTIKYTVYGDQMNRNRQESIGRA
;
A
#
# COMPACT_ATOMS: atom_id res chain seq x y z
N MET A 1 5.45 -12.26 -16.81
CA MET A 1 5.05 -10.83 -16.75
C MET A 1 4.92 -10.32 -15.33
N ARG A 2 4.11 -10.93 -14.41
CA ARG A 2 3.96 -10.47 -13.00
C ARG A 2 5.28 -10.37 -12.22
N LYS A 3 6.18 -11.37 -12.34
CA LYS A 3 7.49 -11.37 -11.66
C LYS A 3 8.41 -10.22 -12.11
N LEU A 4 8.38 -9.86 -13.40
CA LEU A 4 9.16 -8.75 -13.94
C LEU A 4 8.66 -7.40 -13.44
N ILE A 5 7.32 -7.20 -13.42
CA ILE A 5 6.70 -5.97 -12.89
C ILE A 5 7.01 -5.81 -11.40
N PHE A 6 6.94 -6.91 -10.62
CA PHE A 6 7.29 -6.90 -9.21
C PHE A 6 8.75 -6.53 -8.98
N TYR A 7 9.67 -7.15 -9.74
CA TYR A 7 11.11 -6.83 -9.67
C TYR A 7 11.39 -5.36 -10.01
N LEU A 8 10.76 -4.82 -11.06
CA LEU A 8 10.93 -3.41 -11.45
C LEU A 8 10.35 -2.45 -10.40
N HIS A 9 9.32 -2.85 -9.68
CA HIS A 9 8.71 -2.01 -8.63
C HIS A 9 9.61 -1.87 -7.38
N GLU A 10 10.48 -2.85 -7.11
CA GLU A 10 11.44 -2.82 -6.01
C GLU A 10 12.72 -2.04 -6.35
N GLN A 11 12.96 -1.71 -7.64
CA GLN A 11 14.15 -0.99 -8.04
C GLN A 11 14.09 0.51 -7.69
N PRO A 12 15.24 1.14 -7.34
CA PRO A 12 15.33 2.59 -7.15
C PRO A 12 14.87 3.32 -8.42
N LYS A 13 14.10 4.40 -8.26
CA LYS A 13 13.61 5.21 -9.39
C LYS A 13 14.74 5.67 -10.34
N SER A 14 15.93 5.95 -9.80
CA SER A 14 17.11 6.31 -10.56
C SER A 14 17.54 5.24 -11.56
N HIS A 15 17.51 3.96 -11.17
CA HIS A 15 17.86 2.85 -12.05
C HIS A 15 16.88 2.71 -13.22
N LEU A 16 15.59 2.93 -12.97
CA LEU A 16 14.55 2.87 -14.00
C LEU A 16 14.67 4.04 -15.00
N ILE A 17 15.05 5.23 -14.52
CA ILE A 17 15.32 6.39 -15.37
C ILE A 17 16.53 6.09 -16.27
N VAL A 18 17.63 5.61 -15.70
CA VAL A 18 18.83 5.24 -16.45
C VAL A 18 18.51 4.17 -17.49
N LEU A 19 17.75 3.14 -17.12
CA LEU A 19 17.32 2.09 -18.04
C LEU A 19 16.50 2.65 -19.21
N GLY A 20 15.60 3.60 -18.93
CA GLY A 20 14.81 4.28 -19.96
C GLY A 20 15.68 5.04 -20.97
N PHE A 21 16.66 5.80 -20.50
CA PHE A 21 17.59 6.51 -21.36
C PHE A 21 18.52 5.58 -22.12
N LEU A 22 19.01 4.49 -21.51
CA LEU A 22 19.80 3.46 -22.22
C LEU A 22 18.98 2.78 -23.32
N THR A 23 17.71 2.47 -23.05
CA THR A 23 16.80 1.90 -24.06
C THR A 23 16.58 2.88 -25.21
N LEU A 24 16.45 4.18 -24.91
CA LEU A 24 16.32 5.24 -25.92
C LEU A 24 17.55 5.31 -26.83
N VAL A 25 18.76 5.32 -26.25
CA VAL A 25 20.03 5.34 -27.00
C VAL A 25 20.16 4.10 -27.88
N LEU A 26 19.86 2.93 -27.33
CA LEU A 26 19.90 1.67 -28.08
C LEU A 26 18.95 1.71 -29.27
N LEU A 27 17.73 2.19 -29.10
CA LEU A 27 16.75 2.34 -30.20
C LEU A 27 17.25 3.29 -31.28
N GLY A 28 17.84 4.43 -30.90
CA GLY A 28 18.43 5.36 -31.86
C GLY A 28 19.57 4.75 -32.71
N ILE A 29 20.43 3.95 -32.07
CA ILE A 29 21.51 3.22 -32.76
C ILE A 29 20.92 2.19 -33.73
N VAL A 30 19.97 1.39 -33.29
CA VAL A 30 19.32 0.34 -34.09
C VAL A 30 18.62 0.96 -35.30
N GLU A 31 17.87 2.05 -35.10
CA GLU A 31 17.21 2.78 -36.17
C GLU A 31 18.22 3.33 -37.18
N HIS A 32 19.32 3.89 -36.70
CA HIS A 32 20.38 4.42 -37.59
C HIS A 32 20.99 3.31 -38.46
N LEU A 33 21.21 2.11 -37.91
CA LEU A 33 21.77 0.96 -38.63
C LEU A 33 20.81 0.35 -39.67
N ILE A 34 19.51 0.30 -39.35
CA ILE A 34 18.49 -0.33 -40.23
C ILE A 34 17.98 0.64 -41.29
N GLY A 35 17.98 1.96 -40.96
CA GLY A 35 17.46 3.01 -41.80
C GLY A 35 15.95 3.26 -41.67
N PRO A 36 15.42 4.34 -42.30
CA PRO A 36 14.06 4.82 -42.06
C PRO A 36 12.95 4.02 -42.77
N GLY A 37 13.25 2.85 -43.33
CA GLY A 37 12.29 1.98 -44.01
C GLY A 37 11.23 1.35 -43.13
N PHE A 38 11.42 1.37 -41.81
CA PHE A 38 10.49 0.83 -40.79
C PHE A 38 9.91 1.97 -39.97
N PHE A 39 8.67 1.78 -39.46
CA PHE A 39 8.02 2.73 -38.54
C PHE A 39 8.61 2.62 -37.12
N PHE A 40 9.91 2.95 -36.97
CA PHE A 40 10.63 2.87 -35.70
C PHE A 40 10.05 3.77 -34.63
N SER A 41 9.31 4.81 -34.96
CA SER A 41 8.69 5.74 -34.04
C SER A 41 7.83 5.04 -32.98
N ILE A 42 7.22 3.89 -33.30
CA ILE A 42 6.42 3.11 -32.34
C ILE A 42 7.26 2.53 -31.20
N PHE A 43 8.53 2.18 -31.45
CA PHE A 43 9.38 1.60 -30.42
C PHE A 43 9.85 2.63 -29.39
N TYR A 44 9.83 3.90 -29.71
CA TYR A 44 10.15 4.98 -28.76
C TYR A 44 9.11 5.15 -27.65
N PHE A 45 7.94 4.53 -27.78
CA PHE A 45 7.00 4.42 -26.65
C PHE A 45 7.50 3.48 -25.56
N ILE A 46 8.36 2.51 -25.86
CA ILE A 46 8.85 1.52 -24.86
C ILE A 46 9.55 2.22 -23.69
N PRO A 47 10.59 3.05 -23.88
CA PRO A 47 11.22 3.76 -22.79
C PRO A 47 10.27 4.72 -22.07
N ILE A 48 9.34 5.38 -22.79
CA ILE A 48 8.35 6.28 -22.21
C ILE A 48 7.42 5.50 -21.26
N PHE A 49 6.83 4.37 -21.69
CA PHE A 49 5.98 3.53 -20.89
C PHE A 49 6.73 2.94 -19.68
N LEU A 50 7.95 2.43 -19.91
CA LEU A 50 8.76 1.82 -18.85
C LEU A 50 9.04 2.81 -17.72
N VAL A 51 9.45 4.02 -18.06
CA VAL A 51 9.78 5.05 -17.06
C VAL A 51 8.53 5.63 -16.44
N LEU A 52 7.51 5.98 -17.22
CA LEU A 52 6.29 6.63 -16.74
C LEU A 52 5.46 5.74 -15.80
N PHE A 53 5.55 4.41 -15.97
CA PHE A 53 4.87 3.47 -15.07
C PHE A 53 5.39 3.52 -13.63
N PHE A 54 6.67 3.85 -13.43
CA PHE A 54 7.34 3.82 -12.12
C PHE A 54 7.78 5.18 -11.60
N THR A 55 7.75 6.24 -12.45
CA THR A 55 8.28 7.56 -12.08
C THR A 55 7.24 8.68 -12.21
N GLU A 56 7.70 9.92 -12.10
CA GLU A 56 6.85 11.11 -12.15
C GLU A 56 6.63 11.60 -13.59
N ARG A 57 5.50 12.30 -13.81
CA ARG A 57 5.14 12.89 -15.11
C ARG A 57 6.26 13.75 -15.71
N LYS A 58 7.02 14.48 -14.90
CA LYS A 58 8.13 15.33 -15.37
C LYS A 58 9.19 14.54 -16.13
N ILE A 59 9.53 13.35 -15.63
CA ILE A 59 10.51 12.45 -16.26
C ILE A 59 9.96 11.91 -17.59
N GLY A 60 8.67 11.56 -17.64
CA GLY A 60 8.00 11.15 -18.88
C GLY A 60 8.03 12.24 -19.97
N ILE A 61 7.83 13.52 -19.61
CA ILE A 61 7.93 14.65 -20.53
C ILE A 61 9.37 14.79 -21.06
N MET A 62 10.38 14.74 -20.17
CA MET A 62 11.78 14.81 -20.58
C MET A 62 12.13 13.68 -21.56
N LEU A 63 11.69 12.46 -21.28
CA LEU A 63 11.93 11.31 -22.13
C LEU A 63 11.18 11.41 -23.48
N SER A 64 9.98 11.96 -23.50
CA SER A 64 9.23 12.23 -24.73
C SER A 64 9.97 13.21 -25.65
N ILE A 65 10.52 14.29 -25.08
CA ILE A 65 11.33 15.26 -25.82
C ILE A 65 12.63 14.61 -26.33
N ALA A 66 13.32 13.85 -25.46
CA ALA A 66 14.54 13.14 -25.83
C ALA A 66 14.28 12.09 -26.92
N SER A 67 13.15 11.38 -26.87
CA SER A 67 12.74 10.39 -27.90
C SER A 67 12.50 11.06 -29.27
N ALA A 68 11.80 12.18 -29.28
CA ALA A 68 11.57 12.93 -30.52
C ALA A 68 12.88 13.49 -31.07
N GLY A 69 13.78 13.97 -30.21
CA GLY A 69 15.12 14.43 -30.60
C GLY A 69 16.00 13.31 -31.16
N ALA A 70 16.04 12.15 -30.52
CA ALA A 70 16.77 10.98 -30.98
C ALA A 70 16.28 10.51 -32.35
N TRP A 71 14.95 10.49 -32.56
CA TRP A 71 14.34 10.16 -33.84
C TRP A 71 14.71 11.17 -34.92
N LEU A 72 14.69 12.48 -34.64
CA LEU A 72 15.12 13.51 -35.54
C LEU A 72 16.59 13.34 -35.97
N LEU A 73 17.47 13.14 -34.99
CA LEU A 73 18.91 12.97 -35.24
C LEU A 73 19.18 11.74 -36.07
N SER A 74 18.57 10.58 -35.77
CA SER A 74 18.72 9.35 -36.55
C SER A 74 18.32 9.57 -38.01
N ASN A 75 17.17 10.19 -38.24
CA ASN A 75 16.70 10.48 -39.59
C ASN A 75 17.55 11.52 -40.33
N TYR A 76 18.06 12.54 -39.63
CA TYR A 76 18.92 13.56 -40.22
C TYR A 76 20.25 12.96 -40.69
N PHE A 77 20.97 12.21 -39.85
CA PHE A 77 22.23 11.58 -40.17
C PHE A 77 22.10 10.55 -41.30
N TYR A 78 21.04 9.72 -41.27
CA TYR A 78 20.80 8.74 -42.32
C TYR A 78 20.62 9.43 -43.70
N ARG A 79 19.83 10.49 -43.77
CA ARG A 79 19.58 11.23 -45.00
C ARG A 79 20.82 11.97 -45.51
N ALA A 80 21.64 12.47 -44.62
CA ALA A 80 22.92 13.10 -44.99
C ALA A 80 23.88 12.10 -45.65
N LEU A 81 23.84 10.83 -45.27
CA LEU A 81 24.65 9.77 -45.82
C LEU A 81 24.13 9.21 -47.13
N VAL A 82 22.81 9.17 -47.37
CA VAL A 82 22.19 8.46 -48.48
C VAL A 82 21.76 9.43 -49.63
N PHE A 83 21.94 10.73 -49.53
CA PHE A 83 21.62 11.77 -50.52
C PHE A 83 20.16 11.74 -51.08
N THR A 84 19.17 11.24 -50.36
CA THR A 84 17.85 10.90 -50.88
C THR A 84 16.70 11.73 -50.33
N SER A 85 16.68 13.05 -50.42
CA SER A 85 15.42 13.73 -50.12
C SER A 85 15.22 15.06 -50.85
N PRO A 86 14.18 15.17 -51.71
CA PRO A 86 13.81 16.42 -52.35
C PRO A 86 13.13 17.46 -51.43
N HIS A 87 12.68 17.07 -50.21
CA HIS A 87 11.91 17.96 -49.35
C HIS A 87 12.50 18.07 -47.93
N PRO A 88 13.14 19.20 -47.55
CA PRO A 88 13.77 19.42 -46.27
C PRO A 88 12.77 19.54 -45.10
N VAL A 89 11.50 19.80 -45.37
CA VAL A 89 10.45 20.04 -44.36
C VAL A 89 9.92 18.75 -43.71
N ILE A 90 9.93 17.64 -44.46
CA ILE A 90 9.31 16.36 -43.99
C ILE A 90 9.85 15.83 -42.65
N PRO A 91 11.19 15.84 -42.41
CA PRO A 91 11.71 15.37 -41.11
C PRO A 91 11.19 16.18 -39.93
N TRP A 92 11.13 17.50 -40.07
CA TRP A 92 10.64 18.41 -39.05
C TRP A 92 9.15 18.20 -38.76
N TRP A 93 8.34 18.02 -39.82
CA TRP A 93 6.92 17.72 -39.72
C TRP A 93 6.66 16.42 -38.94
N ASN A 94 7.35 15.35 -39.34
CA ASN A 94 7.22 14.05 -38.69
C ASN A 94 7.71 14.08 -37.25
N THR A 95 8.80 14.82 -36.95
CA THR A 95 9.27 15.01 -35.55
C THR A 95 8.25 15.75 -34.72
N GLY A 96 7.61 16.79 -35.27
CA GLY A 96 6.55 17.52 -34.61
C GLY A 96 5.37 16.61 -34.24
N ILE A 97 4.91 15.78 -35.18
CA ILE A 97 3.85 14.81 -34.95
C ILE A 97 4.27 13.80 -33.89
N SER A 98 5.48 13.22 -33.93
CA SER A 98 5.99 12.27 -32.97
C SER A 98 6.08 12.88 -31.57
N LEU A 99 6.61 14.10 -31.43
CA LEU A 99 6.67 14.84 -30.20
C LEU A 99 5.29 15.04 -29.59
N ILE A 100 4.32 15.52 -30.37
CA ILE A 100 2.94 15.71 -29.92
C ILE A 100 2.35 14.38 -29.44
N THR A 101 2.55 13.30 -30.19
CA THR A 101 2.03 11.97 -29.88
C THR A 101 2.66 11.42 -28.59
N PHE A 102 3.97 11.56 -28.39
CA PHE A 102 4.67 11.14 -27.17
C PHE A 102 4.22 11.96 -25.96
N LEU A 103 4.09 13.27 -26.10
CA LEU A 103 3.61 14.15 -25.02
C LEU A 103 2.15 13.85 -24.66
N LEU A 104 1.29 13.66 -25.66
CA LEU A 104 -0.12 13.32 -25.47
C LEU A 104 -0.25 11.98 -24.71
N THR A 105 0.52 10.97 -25.13
CA THR A 105 0.56 9.66 -24.47
C THR A 105 1.04 9.81 -23.03
N THR A 106 2.10 10.57 -22.78
CA THR A 106 2.61 10.86 -21.43
C THR A 106 1.54 11.56 -20.58
N PHE A 107 0.81 12.52 -21.14
CA PHE A 107 -0.27 13.21 -20.45
C PHE A 107 -1.42 12.27 -20.09
N ILE A 108 -1.92 11.52 -21.07
CA ILE A 108 -3.05 10.59 -20.87
C ILE A 108 -2.68 9.54 -19.81
N LEU A 109 -1.53 8.87 -19.97
CA LEU A 109 -1.12 7.80 -19.07
C LEU A 109 -0.88 8.30 -17.63
N SER A 110 -0.26 9.47 -17.47
CA SER A 110 -0.08 10.07 -16.15
C SER A 110 -1.41 10.49 -15.52
N SER A 111 -2.37 10.97 -16.30
CA SER A 111 -3.71 11.35 -15.80
C SER A 111 -4.51 10.13 -15.38
N VAL A 112 -4.50 9.05 -16.18
CA VAL A 112 -5.14 7.77 -15.84
C VAL A 112 -4.53 7.19 -14.56
N ARG A 113 -3.20 7.21 -14.45
CA ARG A 113 -2.51 6.76 -13.23
C ARG A 113 -2.94 7.57 -12.00
N SER A 114 -2.95 8.90 -12.11
CA SER A 114 -3.39 9.78 -11.02
C SER A 114 -4.84 9.51 -10.62
N ALA A 115 -5.73 9.29 -11.58
CA ALA A 115 -7.12 8.95 -11.31
C ALA A 115 -7.25 7.60 -10.56
N LEU A 116 -6.52 6.58 -11.00
CA LEU A 116 -6.48 5.28 -10.31
C LEU A 116 -5.88 5.36 -8.89
N GLU A 117 -4.84 6.19 -8.71
CA GLU A 117 -4.27 6.44 -7.38
C GLU A 117 -5.25 7.18 -6.46
N GLN A 118 -6.03 8.12 -7.00
CA GLN A 118 -7.10 8.81 -6.27
C GLN A 118 -8.22 7.84 -5.90
N GLU A 119 -8.66 7.00 -6.81
CA GLU A 119 -9.66 5.96 -6.53
C GLU A 119 -9.20 5.03 -5.41
N LYS A 120 -7.96 4.53 -5.46
CA LYS A 120 -7.35 3.74 -4.38
C LYS A 120 -7.29 4.50 -3.05
N LYS A 121 -7.03 5.82 -3.10
CA LYS A 121 -7.07 6.69 -1.91
C LYS A 121 -8.48 6.89 -1.38
N LEU A 122 -9.52 6.79 -2.18
CA LEU A 122 -10.92 6.89 -1.77
C LEU A 122 -11.49 5.56 -1.27
N ALA A 123 -10.87 4.44 -1.64
CA ALA A 123 -11.30 3.14 -1.17
C ALA A 123 -11.23 3.05 0.37
N ARG A 124 -12.29 2.61 1.00
CA ARG A 124 -12.43 2.43 2.45
C ARG A 124 -12.20 1.01 2.90
N LEU A 125 -12.31 0.06 1.99
CA LEU A 125 -12.22 -1.37 2.29
C LEU A 125 -10.88 -1.94 1.84
N ASP A 126 -10.43 -2.98 2.52
CA ASP A 126 -9.32 -3.83 2.09
C ASP A 126 -9.79 -4.74 0.95
N PRO A 127 -9.12 -4.75 -0.20
CA PRO A 127 -9.60 -5.48 -1.38
C PRO A 127 -9.57 -7.00 -1.23
N LEU A 128 -8.80 -7.54 -0.29
CA LEU A 128 -8.70 -8.98 -0.06
C LEU A 128 -9.79 -9.47 0.86
N THR A 129 -10.02 -8.75 1.97
CA THR A 129 -10.86 -9.21 3.08
C THR A 129 -12.25 -8.56 3.11
N GLY A 130 -12.43 -7.43 2.41
CA GLY A 130 -13.69 -6.69 2.38
C GLY A 130 -14.02 -5.89 3.65
N ILE A 131 -13.20 -5.97 4.70
CA ILE A 131 -13.34 -5.16 5.92
C ILE A 131 -12.67 -3.79 5.74
N ALA A 132 -12.78 -2.90 6.74
CA ALA A 132 -12.14 -1.59 6.68
C ALA A 132 -10.63 -1.70 6.43
N ASN A 133 -10.09 -0.81 5.61
CA ASN A 133 -8.64 -0.70 5.43
C ASN A 133 -8.03 0.22 6.51
N ARG A 134 -6.69 0.23 6.60
CA ARG A 134 -5.95 1.05 7.56
C ARG A 134 -6.38 2.52 7.55
N ARG A 135 -6.54 3.12 6.35
CA ARG A 135 -6.86 4.53 6.24
C ARG A 135 -8.24 4.85 6.82
N PHE A 136 -9.25 4.10 6.41
CA PHE A 136 -10.61 4.31 6.92
C PHE A 136 -10.69 4.05 8.42
N PHE A 137 -9.95 3.07 8.93
CA PHE A 137 -9.87 2.81 10.35
C PHE A 137 -9.29 4.01 11.15
N LEU A 138 -8.25 4.67 10.63
CA LEU A 138 -7.70 5.90 11.23
C LEU A 138 -8.71 7.04 11.26
N GLU A 139 -9.49 7.22 10.20
CA GLU A 139 -10.57 8.21 10.13
C GLU A 139 -11.63 7.94 11.22
N LEU A 140 -12.01 6.66 11.41
CA LEU A 140 -12.99 6.26 12.42
C LEU A 140 -12.45 6.45 13.85
N ILE A 141 -11.19 6.11 14.11
CA ILE A 141 -10.57 6.38 15.42
C ILE A 141 -10.60 7.89 15.72
N GLY A 142 -10.24 8.73 14.75
CA GLY A 142 -10.26 10.18 14.92
C GLY A 142 -11.66 10.71 15.25
N ALA A 143 -12.68 10.21 14.57
CA ALA A 143 -14.07 10.55 14.83
C ALA A 143 -14.50 10.11 16.24
N GLU A 144 -14.15 8.88 16.64
CA GLU A 144 -14.52 8.35 17.96
C GLU A 144 -13.76 9.03 19.10
N MET A 145 -12.49 9.35 18.90
CA MET A 145 -11.70 10.15 19.85
C MET A 145 -12.38 11.51 20.13
N ASN A 146 -12.83 12.19 19.07
CA ASN A 146 -13.53 13.48 19.21
C ASN A 146 -14.89 13.32 19.95
N ARG A 147 -15.62 12.23 19.67
CA ARG A 147 -16.85 11.89 20.38
C ARG A 147 -16.58 11.61 21.87
N ALA A 148 -15.58 10.78 22.15
CA ALA A 148 -15.19 10.43 23.52
C ALA A 148 -14.78 11.65 24.34
N ILE A 149 -14.06 12.59 23.76
CA ILE A 149 -13.71 13.88 24.39
C ILE A 149 -14.96 14.70 24.68
N ARG A 150 -15.89 14.80 23.72
CA ARG A 150 -17.11 15.62 23.84
C ARG A 150 -18.11 15.03 24.82
N TYR A 151 -18.38 13.73 24.72
CA TYR A 151 -19.44 13.07 25.45
C TYR A 151 -18.97 12.31 26.70
N LYS A 152 -17.65 12.30 26.97
CA LYS A 152 -17.04 11.70 28.17
C LYS A 152 -17.31 10.21 28.29
N HIS A 153 -17.38 9.49 27.18
CA HIS A 153 -17.48 8.03 27.17
C HIS A 153 -16.13 7.37 26.85
N SER A 154 -15.99 6.12 27.24
CA SER A 154 -14.82 5.30 26.93
C SER A 154 -14.98 4.64 25.56
N PHE A 155 -13.87 4.30 24.92
CA PHE A 155 -13.81 3.39 23.77
C PHE A 155 -12.59 2.49 23.87
N THR A 156 -12.58 1.39 23.13
CA THR A 156 -11.46 0.44 23.14
C THR A 156 -10.92 0.22 21.75
N ILE A 157 -9.59 0.20 21.65
CA ILE A 157 -8.84 -0.21 20.46
C ILE A 157 -8.15 -1.53 20.73
N VAL A 158 -8.26 -2.41 19.76
CA VAL A 158 -7.59 -3.72 19.74
C VAL A 158 -6.71 -3.78 18.51
N GLN A 159 -5.49 -4.27 18.65
CA GLN A 159 -4.66 -4.70 17.54
C GLN A 159 -4.24 -6.14 17.74
N PHE A 160 -4.31 -6.95 16.70
CA PHE A 160 -3.84 -8.32 16.74
C PHE A 160 -3.14 -8.72 15.45
N ASP A 161 -2.24 -9.67 15.58
CA ASP A 161 -1.42 -10.19 14.50
C ASP A 161 -1.51 -11.72 14.50
N LEU A 162 -1.46 -12.31 13.32
CA LEU A 162 -1.52 -13.76 13.13
C LEU A 162 -0.14 -14.38 13.33
N ASP A 163 0.05 -15.05 14.45
CA ASP A 163 1.30 -15.74 14.74
C ASP A 163 1.59 -16.83 13.69
N ASN A 164 2.84 -16.92 13.26
CA ASN A 164 3.34 -17.92 12.30
C ASN A 164 2.73 -17.82 10.88
N PHE A 165 2.05 -16.71 10.55
CA PHE A 165 1.42 -16.54 9.23
C PHE A 165 2.42 -16.64 8.07
N LYS A 166 3.63 -16.08 8.22
CA LYS A 166 4.70 -16.20 7.23
C LYS A 166 5.07 -17.67 6.98
N THR A 167 5.19 -18.48 8.03
CA THR A 167 5.50 -19.90 7.91
C THR A 167 4.42 -20.65 7.10
N VAL A 168 3.15 -20.31 7.29
CA VAL A 168 2.06 -20.88 6.49
C VAL A 168 2.19 -20.48 5.02
N ASN A 169 2.47 -19.21 4.73
CA ASN A 169 2.70 -18.75 3.36
C ASN A 169 3.87 -19.46 2.69
N ASP A 170 4.97 -19.64 3.41
CA ASP A 170 6.19 -20.28 2.88
C ASP A 170 5.96 -21.76 2.58
N HIS A 171 5.13 -22.47 3.35
CA HIS A 171 4.85 -23.89 3.15
C HIS A 171 3.67 -24.17 2.20
N PHE A 172 2.60 -23.39 2.28
CA PHE A 172 1.33 -23.66 1.58
C PHE A 172 1.01 -22.65 0.48
N GLY A 173 1.85 -21.63 0.32
CA GLY A 173 1.71 -20.59 -0.70
C GLY A 173 0.74 -19.46 -0.32
N HIS A 174 0.90 -18.31 -0.97
CA HIS A 174 0.14 -17.08 -0.68
C HIS A 174 -1.38 -17.23 -0.83
N ASN A 175 -1.85 -18.08 -1.75
CA ASN A 175 -3.30 -18.30 -1.91
C ASN A 175 -3.96 -18.88 -0.65
N ARG A 176 -3.22 -19.69 0.11
CA ARG A 176 -3.70 -20.23 1.40
C ARG A 176 -3.69 -19.15 2.48
N GLY A 177 -2.62 -18.35 2.53
CA GLY A 177 -2.60 -17.16 3.40
C GLY A 177 -3.76 -16.22 3.14
N ASP A 178 -4.09 -15.94 1.89
CA ASP A 178 -5.24 -15.12 1.51
C ASP A 178 -6.57 -15.71 2.02
N THR A 179 -6.71 -17.04 2.00
CA THR A 179 -7.89 -17.73 2.54
C THR A 179 -7.99 -17.53 4.06
N ILE A 180 -6.87 -17.68 4.78
CA ILE A 180 -6.80 -17.46 6.23
C ILE A 180 -7.19 -16.03 6.57
N LEU A 181 -6.64 -15.03 5.85
CA LEU A 181 -6.95 -13.62 6.09
C LEU A 181 -8.45 -13.31 5.91
N ARG A 182 -9.08 -13.86 4.86
CA ARG A 182 -10.54 -13.73 4.65
C ARG A 182 -11.34 -14.40 5.77
N LEU A 183 -10.89 -15.54 6.24
CA LEU A 183 -11.56 -16.30 7.28
C LEU A 183 -11.49 -15.56 8.62
N VAL A 184 -10.33 -15.05 9.00
CA VAL A 184 -10.14 -14.21 10.20
C VAL A 184 -11.02 -12.97 10.14
N ALA A 185 -11.02 -12.25 9.02
CA ALA A 185 -11.85 -11.07 8.82
C ALA A 185 -13.34 -11.38 9.01
N LYS A 186 -13.83 -12.43 8.34
CA LYS A 186 -15.23 -12.86 8.42
C LYS A 186 -15.62 -13.30 9.83
N THR A 187 -14.79 -14.11 10.50
CA THR A 187 -15.03 -14.57 11.86
C THR A 187 -15.09 -13.41 12.83
N THR A 188 -14.14 -12.48 12.74
CA THR A 188 -14.10 -11.32 13.62
C THR A 188 -15.31 -10.42 13.38
N GLN A 189 -15.60 -10.05 12.12
CA GLN A 189 -16.71 -9.17 11.76
C GLN A 189 -18.07 -9.75 12.16
N GLY A 190 -18.25 -11.06 12.03
CA GLY A 190 -19.51 -11.73 12.40
C GLY A 190 -19.73 -11.86 13.90
N ASN A 191 -18.75 -11.51 14.75
CA ASN A 191 -18.81 -11.68 16.19
C ASN A 191 -18.62 -10.39 17.02
N ILE A 192 -18.64 -9.25 16.36
CA ILE A 192 -18.69 -7.90 16.94
C ILE A 192 -20.01 -7.23 16.59
N ARG A 193 -20.35 -6.12 17.23
CA ARG A 193 -21.60 -5.37 16.99
C ARG A 193 -21.53 -4.63 15.64
N ALA A 194 -22.69 -4.25 15.11
CA ALA A 194 -22.77 -3.44 13.89
C ALA A 194 -22.13 -2.04 14.03
N THR A 195 -22.02 -1.53 15.26
CA THR A 195 -21.34 -0.27 15.58
C THR A 195 -19.83 -0.40 15.67
N ASP A 196 -19.35 -1.64 15.87
CA ASP A 196 -17.94 -1.93 15.99
C ASP A 196 -17.32 -2.06 14.58
N THR A 197 -16.05 -1.76 14.46
CA THR A 197 -15.38 -1.85 13.17
C THR A 197 -14.15 -2.72 13.27
N VAL A 198 -14.06 -3.76 12.42
CA VAL A 198 -12.83 -4.50 12.19
C VAL A 198 -12.14 -3.97 10.94
N ALA A 199 -10.81 -3.87 10.99
CA ALA A 199 -9.98 -3.40 9.90
C ALA A 199 -8.75 -4.30 9.72
N ARG A 200 -8.22 -4.32 8.48
CA ARG A 200 -6.90 -4.85 8.19
C ARG A 200 -5.91 -3.71 8.02
N LEU A 201 -4.87 -3.70 8.85
CA LEU A 201 -3.86 -2.63 8.84
C LEU A 201 -2.78 -2.86 7.79
N GLY A 202 -2.53 -4.11 7.44
CA GLY A 202 -1.57 -4.55 6.41
C GLY A 202 -1.07 -5.96 6.71
N GLY A 203 -0.60 -6.69 5.71
CA GLY A 203 -0.07 -8.04 5.92
C GLY A 203 -1.05 -8.94 6.68
N ASP A 204 -0.62 -9.40 7.86
CA ASP A 204 -1.33 -10.24 8.83
C ASP A 204 -1.83 -9.47 10.06
N GLU A 205 -1.77 -8.14 10.04
CA GLU A 205 -2.19 -7.27 11.14
C GLU A 205 -3.63 -6.79 10.98
N PHE A 206 -4.41 -6.94 12.05
CA PHE A 206 -5.80 -6.51 12.15
C PHE A 206 -6.02 -5.57 13.34
N ALA A 207 -7.10 -4.81 13.28
CA ALA A 207 -7.52 -3.97 14.39
C ALA A 207 -9.03 -3.95 14.55
N ILE A 208 -9.51 -3.68 15.78
CA ILE A 208 -10.93 -3.49 16.07
C ILE A 208 -11.10 -2.19 16.85
N LEU A 209 -12.08 -1.39 16.45
CA LEU A 209 -12.58 -0.25 17.20
C LEU A 209 -13.91 -0.67 17.83
N LEU A 210 -13.99 -0.53 19.15
CA LEU A 210 -15.19 -0.77 19.95
C LEU A 210 -15.64 0.59 20.55
N PRO A 211 -16.54 1.33 19.89
CA PRO A 211 -17.09 2.58 20.39
C PRO A 211 -17.85 2.34 21.70
N GLU A 212 -17.88 3.35 22.55
CA GLU A 212 -18.64 3.35 23.83
C GLU A 212 -18.46 2.07 24.65
N THR A 213 -17.23 1.50 24.62
CA THR A 213 -16.92 0.21 25.24
C THR A 213 -15.77 0.38 26.24
N GLY A 214 -16.07 0.16 27.51
CA GLY A 214 -15.12 0.21 28.61
C GLY A 214 -14.33 -1.11 28.77
N PRO A 215 -13.40 -1.18 29.77
CA PRO A 215 -12.46 -2.29 29.94
C PRO A 215 -13.13 -3.65 30.11
N GLU A 216 -14.15 -3.78 30.98
CA GLU A 216 -14.79 -5.05 31.27
C GLU A 216 -15.55 -5.62 30.05
N SER A 217 -16.31 -4.76 29.37
CA SER A 217 -17.04 -5.16 28.16
C SER A 217 -16.09 -5.52 27.03
N ALA A 218 -15.01 -4.76 26.85
CA ALA A 218 -13.98 -5.04 25.86
C ALA A 218 -13.31 -6.41 26.13
N TYR A 219 -13.00 -6.71 27.38
CA TYR A 219 -12.42 -8.00 27.78
C TYR A 219 -13.30 -9.16 27.28
N MET A 220 -14.60 -9.15 27.60
CA MET A 220 -15.52 -10.21 27.20
C MET A 220 -15.64 -10.38 25.68
N VAL A 221 -15.70 -9.26 24.93
CA VAL A 221 -15.81 -9.30 23.48
C VAL A 221 -14.54 -9.89 22.86
N ILE A 222 -13.37 -9.46 23.31
CA ILE A 222 -12.10 -9.86 22.70
C ILE A 222 -11.71 -11.30 23.05
N GLU A 223 -11.96 -11.74 24.27
CA GLU A 223 -11.81 -13.16 24.67
C GLU A 223 -12.67 -14.05 23.74
N LYS A 224 -13.94 -13.69 23.53
CA LYS A 224 -14.83 -14.41 22.61
C LYS A 224 -14.29 -14.42 21.19
N VAL A 225 -13.90 -13.25 20.66
CA VAL A 225 -13.40 -13.12 19.26
C VAL A 225 -12.12 -13.93 19.06
N GLN A 226 -11.17 -13.85 20.02
CA GLN A 226 -9.94 -14.63 19.94
C GLN A 226 -10.23 -16.13 19.97
N LYS A 227 -11.05 -16.61 20.92
CA LYS A 227 -11.43 -18.02 21.01
C LYS A 227 -12.04 -18.52 19.71
N LEU A 228 -13.00 -17.79 19.13
CA LEU A 228 -13.65 -18.20 17.89
C LEU A 228 -12.68 -18.25 16.70
N ASN A 229 -11.76 -17.30 16.60
CA ASN A 229 -10.73 -17.35 15.56
C ASN A 229 -9.81 -18.57 15.76
N LEU A 230 -9.37 -18.87 16.98
CA LEU A 230 -8.57 -20.06 17.29
C LEU A 230 -9.30 -21.35 16.96
N ASP A 231 -10.59 -21.46 17.33
CA ASP A 231 -11.42 -22.63 17.06
C ASP A 231 -11.54 -22.86 15.53
N VAL A 232 -11.74 -21.80 14.76
CA VAL A 232 -11.79 -21.86 13.31
C VAL A 232 -10.44 -22.28 12.71
N MET A 233 -9.31 -21.71 13.16
CA MET A 233 -7.98 -22.09 12.71
C MET A 233 -7.70 -23.58 13.01
N LYS A 234 -8.05 -24.04 14.22
CA LYS A 234 -7.90 -25.43 14.62
C LYS A 234 -8.75 -26.38 13.77
N LYS A 235 -10.01 -26.02 13.48
CA LYS A 235 -10.91 -26.81 12.64
C LYS A 235 -10.39 -26.97 11.21
N GLU A 236 -9.80 -25.92 10.66
CA GLU A 236 -9.21 -25.92 9.32
C GLU A 236 -7.76 -26.50 9.30
N GLY A 237 -7.22 -26.92 10.46
CA GLY A 237 -5.88 -27.49 10.54
C GLY A 237 -4.74 -26.50 10.39
N TRP A 238 -4.97 -25.18 10.61
CA TRP A 238 -3.95 -24.15 10.48
C TRP A 238 -3.22 -23.91 11.79
N PRO A 239 -1.87 -23.95 11.84
CA PRO A 239 -1.07 -23.69 13.04
C PRO A 239 -0.94 -22.17 13.30
N ILE A 240 -2.06 -21.43 13.26
CA ILE A 240 -2.15 -19.99 13.45
C ILE A 240 -2.75 -19.70 14.82
N THR A 241 -2.10 -18.80 15.55
CA THR A 241 -2.62 -18.20 16.79
C THR A 241 -2.66 -16.68 16.66
N LEU A 242 -3.14 -15.98 17.67
CA LEU A 242 -3.27 -14.53 17.65
C LEU A 242 -2.55 -13.90 18.84
N SER A 243 -1.69 -12.94 18.57
CA SER A 243 -1.09 -12.06 19.59
C SER A 243 -1.84 -10.73 19.60
N THR A 244 -2.49 -10.41 20.72
CA THR A 244 -3.47 -9.32 20.80
C THR A 244 -3.09 -8.28 21.85
N GLY A 245 -3.15 -7.00 21.48
CA GLY A 245 -3.02 -5.85 22.37
C GLY A 245 -4.34 -5.08 22.46
N VAL A 246 -4.82 -4.82 23.66
CA VAL A 246 -6.10 -4.15 23.94
C VAL A 246 -5.87 -2.92 24.81
N VAL A 247 -6.33 -1.77 24.37
CA VAL A 247 -6.28 -0.51 25.14
C VAL A 247 -7.67 0.09 25.25
N SER A 248 -8.18 0.19 26.46
CA SER A 248 -9.42 0.93 26.74
C SER A 248 -9.08 2.35 27.17
N PHE A 249 -9.65 3.32 26.49
CA PHE A 249 -9.43 4.75 26.70
C PHE A 249 -10.60 5.33 27.51
N ILE A 250 -10.35 5.71 28.77
CA ILE A 250 -11.30 6.43 29.62
C ILE A 250 -11.17 7.93 29.35
N SER A 251 -9.93 8.40 29.19
CA SER A 251 -9.60 9.77 28.72
C SER A 251 -8.65 9.64 27.55
N PRO A 252 -9.12 9.81 26.31
CA PRO A 252 -8.29 9.56 25.14
C PRO A 252 -7.15 10.58 25.03
N PRO A 253 -6.00 10.17 24.44
CA PRO A 253 -4.93 11.10 24.12
C PRO A 253 -5.34 12.04 22.98
N THR A 254 -4.54 13.10 22.75
CA THR A 254 -4.84 14.15 21.79
C THR A 254 -4.60 13.76 20.32
N THR A 255 -3.97 12.62 20.04
CA THR A 255 -3.62 12.20 18.68
C THR A 255 -3.97 10.74 18.42
N VAL A 256 -4.42 10.44 17.20
CA VAL A 256 -4.71 9.09 16.73
C VAL A 256 -3.46 8.21 16.72
N ASP A 257 -2.30 8.78 16.36
CA ASP A 257 -1.03 8.05 16.33
C ASP A 257 -0.65 7.49 17.71
N LYS A 258 -0.90 8.27 18.78
CA LYS A 258 -0.65 7.82 20.14
C LYS A 258 -1.59 6.67 20.55
N ILE A 259 -2.85 6.71 20.11
CA ILE A 259 -3.83 5.65 20.32
C ILE A 259 -3.33 4.33 19.72
N LEU A 260 -2.95 4.36 18.43
CA LEU A 260 -2.46 3.17 17.74
C LEU A 260 -1.14 2.66 18.32
N LYS A 261 -0.20 3.56 18.62
CA LYS A 261 1.09 3.16 19.20
C LYS A 261 0.94 2.42 20.52
N LEU A 262 -0.04 2.80 21.35
CA LEU A 262 -0.28 2.12 22.63
C LEU A 262 -0.78 0.68 22.43
N SER A 263 -1.71 0.44 21.51
CA SER A 263 -2.20 -0.91 21.21
C SER A 263 -1.15 -1.76 20.50
N ASP A 264 -0.36 -1.17 19.60
CA ASP A 264 0.77 -1.82 18.92
C ASP A 264 1.84 -2.32 19.93
N VAL A 265 2.24 -1.47 20.88
CA VAL A 265 3.20 -1.86 21.94
C VAL A 265 2.68 -3.05 22.74
N LEU A 266 1.38 -3.14 23.03
CA LEU A 266 0.82 -4.28 23.76
C LEU A 266 0.77 -5.55 22.90
N MET A 267 0.38 -5.43 21.63
CA MET A 267 0.42 -6.53 20.68
C MET A 267 1.85 -7.09 20.55
N TYR A 268 2.84 -6.21 20.42
CA TYR A 268 4.25 -6.60 20.37
C TYR A 268 4.71 -7.30 21.66
N LYS A 269 4.26 -6.83 22.84
CA LYS A 269 4.51 -7.52 24.11
C LYS A 269 3.84 -8.90 24.17
N ALA A 270 2.67 -9.07 23.57
CA ALA A 270 2.01 -10.37 23.44
C ALA A 270 2.83 -11.32 22.55
N LYS A 271 3.30 -10.84 21.39
CA LYS A 271 4.18 -11.61 20.47
C LYS A 271 5.45 -12.10 21.17
N ASN A 272 6.15 -11.21 21.88
CA ASN A 272 7.41 -11.54 22.55
C ASN A 272 7.21 -12.33 23.86
N GLY A 273 6.03 -12.29 24.44
CA GLY A 273 5.68 -12.98 25.68
C GLY A 273 5.23 -14.44 25.51
N GLY A 274 5.45 -15.05 24.32
CA GLY A 274 5.12 -16.44 24.05
C GLY A 274 4.00 -16.64 23.03
N LYS A 275 3.51 -15.54 22.40
CA LYS A 275 2.42 -15.57 21.40
C LYS A 275 1.09 -16.06 21.99
N ASN A 276 0.05 -16.20 21.16
CA ASN A 276 -1.28 -16.74 21.55
C ASN A 276 -1.81 -16.16 22.87
N THR A 277 -1.69 -14.86 23.06
CA THR A 277 -2.07 -14.20 24.33
C THR A 277 -2.64 -12.81 24.07
N ILE A 278 -3.44 -12.34 25.04
CA ILE A 278 -4.02 -11.00 25.03
C ILE A 278 -3.34 -10.18 26.13
N LYS A 279 -2.90 -8.97 25.81
CA LYS A 279 -2.40 -7.99 26.77
C LYS A 279 -3.34 -6.81 26.84
N TYR A 280 -3.78 -6.47 28.05
CA TYR A 280 -4.73 -5.39 28.31
C TYR A 280 -4.08 -4.24 29.04
N THR A 281 -4.54 -3.02 28.76
CA THR A 281 -4.27 -1.84 29.59
C THR A 281 -5.44 -0.84 29.51
N VAL A 282 -5.54 0.00 30.52
CA VAL A 282 -6.48 1.13 30.55
C VAL A 282 -5.69 2.43 30.50
N TYR A 283 -6.06 3.32 29.60
CA TYR A 283 -5.43 4.63 29.45
C TYR A 283 -6.35 5.72 29.99
N GLY A 284 -5.81 6.61 30.81
CA GLY A 284 -6.55 7.76 31.39
C GLY A 284 -7.21 7.47 32.74
N ASP A 285 -6.96 6.31 33.34
CA ASP A 285 -7.36 6.02 34.71
C ASP A 285 -6.42 6.72 35.70
N GLN A 286 -6.95 7.61 36.51
CA GLN A 286 -6.17 8.37 37.51
C GLN A 286 -5.58 7.48 38.63
N MET A 287 -6.19 6.33 38.90
CA MET A 287 -5.64 5.37 39.89
C MET A 287 -4.32 4.73 39.45
N ASN A 288 -4.12 4.54 38.16
CA ASN A 288 -2.87 3.98 37.62
C ASN A 288 -1.71 4.98 37.56
N ARG A 289 -1.97 6.28 37.49
CA ARG A 289 -0.91 7.33 37.55
C ARG A 289 -0.20 7.30 38.93
N ASN A 290 -0.93 7.20 40.02
CA ASN A 290 -0.35 7.17 41.33
C ASN A 290 0.47 5.89 41.64
N ARG A 291 0.15 4.76 40.98
CA ARG A 291 0.93 3.52 41.10
C ARG A 291 2.25 3.56 40.32
N GLN A 292 2.28 4.19 39.13
CA GLN A 292 3.52 4.31 38.35
C GLN A 292 4.47 5.35 38.95
N GLU A 293 3.96 6.44 39.53
CA GLU A 293 4.77 7.45 40.21
C GLU A 293 5.32 6.94 41.57
N SER A 294 4.62 6.05 42.23
CA SER A 294 5.12 5.42 43.49
C SER A 294 6.20 4.35 43.25
N ILE A 295 6.20 3.67 42.10
CA ILE A 295 7.23 2.67 41.72
C ILE A 295 8.48 3.35 41.13
N GLY A 296 8.35 4.55 40.59
CA GLY A 296 9.49 5.32 40.05
C GLY A 296 10.23 6.18 41.10
N ARG A 297 9.78 6.20 42.35
CA ARG A 297 10.40 6.93 43.47
C ARG A 297 10.96 6.01 44.57
N ALA A 298 10.92 4.70 44.37
CA ALA A 298 11.58 3.70 45.17
C ALA A 298 12.73 3.06 44.39
#